data_1d2f9fec129a88ee52361a70f05df346
#
_entry.id   1d2f9fec129a88ee52361a70f05df346
#
_cell.length_a   1.000
_cell.length_b   1.000
_cell.length_c   1.000
_cell.angle_alpha   90.00
_cell.angle_beta   90.00
_cell.angle_gamma   90.00
#
_symmetry.space_group_name_H-M   'P 1'
#
loop_
_entity.id
_entity.type
_entity.pdbx_description
1 polymer ?
#
loop_
_entity_poly.entity_id
_entity_poly.type
_entity_poly.pdbx_seq_one_letter_code
_entity_poly.pdbx_strand_id
1 'polypeptide(L)'
;MSQEMIKVEKLNKSFGDLHVLKDIDMDVRESEVVCLIGASGSGKSTLLRCLNFLELKDNGKVIFEGEVVNQDTHDLNEIRQKVGMVFQHFYLFPHMTVLENVMEAPVHVKRVPKAQARKDAQELLKKVGLAEKENVYPSKLSGGQKQRVAIARALAMKPDIMLFDEPTSALDPELVGEVLATMKELALEGMTMVVVTHEMGFAREVGDRVVYMHDGRIVEEGYPKEMFSNPKEQRTKEFLDSVL
;
A
#
# COMPACT_ATOMS: atom_id res chain seq x y z
N MET A 1 3.39 23.90 3.47
CA MET A 1 2.32 22.98 3.03
C MET A 1 3.03 21.75 2.53
N SER A 2 2.66 20.53 2.96
CA SER A 2 3.21 19.27 2.45
C SER A 2 2.91 19.14 0.95
N GLN A 3 3.83 18.60 0.18
CA GLN A 3 3.69 18.39 -1.26
C GLN A 3 2.61 17.34 -1.53
N GLU A 4 1.80 17.57 -2.57
CA GLU A 4 0.87 16.55 -3.09
C GLU A 4 1.66 15.51 -3.88
N MET A 5 1.64 14.26 -3.44
CA MET A 5 2.41 13.17 -4.04
C MET A 5 1.62 12.43 -5.11
N ILE A 6 0.38 12.07 -4.80
CA ILE A 6 -0.57 11.49 -5.76
C ILE A 6 -1.89 12.22 -5.65
N LYS A 7 -2.51 12.50 -6.80
CA LYS A 7 -3.89 12.96 -6.89
C LYS A 7 -4.62 12.22 -8.01
N VAL A 8 -5.87 11.85 -7.76
CA VAL A 8 -6.77 11.35 -8.79
C VAL A 8 -7.95 12.27 -8.94
N GLU A 9 -8.35 12.52 -10.19
CA GLU A 9 -9.49 13.37 -10.54
C GLU A 9 -10.43 12.59 -11.44
N LYS A 10 -11.68 12.43 -11.00
CA LYS A 10 -12.76 11.72 -11.73
C LYS A 10 -12.30 10.36 -12.26
N LEU A 11 -11.57 9.62 -11.43
CA LEU A 11 -11.05 8.31 -11.80
C LEU A 11 -12.19 7.32 -11.95
N ASN A 12 -12.26 6.70 -13.12
CA ASN A 12 -13.24 5.66 -13.45
C ASN A 12 -12.53 4.38 -13.92
N LYS A 13 -13.05 3.22 -13.49
CA LYS A 13 -12.57 1.91 -13.90
C LYS A 13 -13.70 0.91 -13.99
N SER A 14 -13.77 0.20 -15.12
CA SER A 14 -14.69 -0.91 -15.34
C SER A 14 -13.95 -2.18 -15.72
N PHE A 15 -14.55 -3.33 -15.46
CA PHE A 15 -14.13 -4.64 -15.94
C PHE A 15 -15.32 -5.26 -16.69
N GLY A 16 -15.28 -5.24 -18.03
CA GLY A 16 -16.44 -5.53 -18.85
C GLY A 16 -17.59 -4.57 -18.51
N ASP A 17 -18.76 -5.13 -18.18
CA ASP A 17 -19.95 -4.34 -17.82
C ASP A 17 -19.97 -3.87 -16.36
N LEU A 18 -19.02 -4.33 -15.53
CA LEU A 18 -18.97 -3.98 -14.12
C LEU A 18 -18.18 -2.67 -13.90
N HIS A 19 -18.89 -1.59 -13.59
CA HIS A 19 -18.30 -0.29 -13.23
C HIS A 19 -17.84 -0.30 -11.76
N VAL A 20 -16.54 -0.45 -11.51
CA VAL A 20 -15.95 -0.67 -10.19
C VAL A 20 -15.55 0.62 -9.50
N LEU A 21 -14.95 1.58 -10.21
CA LEU A 21 -14.62 2.91 -9.67
C LEU A 21 -15.43 3.96 -10.41
N LYS A 22 -16.11 4.82 -9.65
CA LYS A 22 -17.11 5.75 -10.15
C LYS A 22 -16.79 7.18 -9.69
N ASP A 23 -16.13 7.94 -10.56
CA ASP A 23 -15.77 9.35 -10.33
C ASP A 23 -15.00 9.57 -9.01
N ILE A 24 -13.92 8.81 -8.80
CA ILE A 24 -13.09 8.94 -7.61
C ILE A 24 -12.23 10.21 -7.70
N ASP A 25 -12.36 11.07 -6.71
CA ASP A 25 -11.45 12.19 -6.43
C ASP A 25 -10.74 11.93 -5.10
N MET A 26 -9.40 11.92 -5.07
CA MET A 26 -8.60 11.72 -3.87
C MET A 26 -7.20 12.31 -4.08
N ASP A 27 -6.61 12.86 -3.03
CA ASP A 27 -5.19 13.24 -2.98
C ASP A 27 -4.44 12.47 -1.88
N VAL A 28 -3.13 12.43 -1.95
CA VAL A 28 -2.23 11.91 -0.92
C VAL A 28 -1.05 12.85 -0.82
N ARG A 29 -0.73 13.30 0.38
CA ARG A 29 0.34 14.25 0.64
C ARG A 29 1.59 13.56 1.18
N GLU A 30 2.72 14.23 1.03
CA GLU A 30 3.98 13.75 1.58
C GLU A 30 3.88 13.49 3.10
N SER A 31 4.41 12.34 3.52
CA SER A 31 4.37 11.84 4.91
C SER A 31 2.95 11.61 5.46
N GLU A 32 1.92 11.56 4.62
CA GLU A 32 0.55 11.25 5.02
C GLU A 32 0.30 9.73 4.98
N VAL A 33 -0.40 9.22 5.99
CA VAL A 33 -0.94 7.85 6.03
C VAL A 33 -2.44 7.90 5.77
N VAL A 34 -2.86 7.50 4.57
CA VAL A 34 -4.28 7.40 4.19
C VAL A 34 -4.75 5.96 4.33
N CYS A 35 -5.74 5.72 5.19
CA CYS A 35 -6.36 4.40 5.36
C CYS A 35 -7.66 4.30 4.55
N LEU A 36 -7.71 3.38 3.59
CA LEU A 36 -8.91 3.06 2.81
C LEU A 36 -9.69 1.94 3.51
N ILE A 37 -10.91 2.20 3.94
CA ILE A 37 -11.81 1.24 4.59
C ILE A 37 -13.10 1.07 3.79
N GLY A 38 -13.82 -0.02 4.04
CA GLY A 38 -15.09 -0.32 3.38
C GLY A 38 -15.29 -1.81 3.16
N ALA A 39 -16.50 -2.20 2.80
CA ALA A 39 -16.86 -3.59 2.57
C ALA A 39 -16.03 -4.22 1.42
N SER A 40 -15.97 -5.57 1.39
CA SER A 40 -15.38 -6.29 0.27
C SER A 40 -16.13 -5.93 -1.02
N GLY A 41 -15.39 -5.78 -2.12
CA GLY A 41 -15.96 -5.39 -3.42
C GLY A 41 -16.25 -3.88 -3.59
N SER A 42 -15.96 -3.02 -2.61
CA SER A 42 -16.19 -1.57 -2.72
C SER A 42 -15.23 -0.83 -3.66
N GLY A 43 -14.21 -1.51 -4.20
CA GLY A 43 -13.26 -0.93 -5.18
C GLY A 43 -11.90 -0.52 -4.61
N LYS A 44 -11.62 -0.70 -3.30
CA LYS A 44 -10.38 -0.28 -2.62
C LYS A 44 -9.10 -0.79 -3.29
N SER A 45 -8.98 -2.10 -3.50
CA SER A 45 -7.82 -2.72 -4.15
C SER A 45 -7.68 -2.28 -5.62
N THR A 46 -8.80 -2.06 -6.31
CA THR A 46 -8.79 -1.54 -7.68
C THR A 46 -8.27 -0.10 -7.71
N LEU A 47 -8.73 0.75 -6.79
CA LEU A 47 -8.21 2.10 -6.64
C LEU A 47 -6.69 2.07 -6.38
N LEU A 48 -6.25 1.28 -5.41
CA LEU A 48 -4.84 1.15 -5.08
C LEU A 48 -3.99 0.72 -6.30
N ARG A 49 -4.49 -0.24 -7.10
CA ARG A 49 -3.82 -0.69 -8.33
C ARG A 49 -3.84 0.34 -9.46
N CYS A 50 -4.81 1.24 -9.46
CA CYS A 50 -4.80 2.37 -10.39
C CYS A 50 -3.74 3.42 -10.01
N LEU A 51 -3.45 3.61 -8.71
CA LEU A 51 -2.44 4.57 -8.25
C LEU A 51 -1.01 4.20 -8.70
N ASN A 52 -0.70 2.91 -8.86
CA ASN A 52 0.59 2.45 -9.35
C ASN A 52 0.54 1.92 -10.81
N PHE A 53 -0.56 2.16 -11.50
CA PHE A 53 -0.77 1.75 -12.90
C PHE A 53 -0.66 0.23 -13.16
N LEU A 54 -0.87 -0.62 -12.14
CA LEU A 54 -1.09 -2.06 -12.36
C LEU A 54 -2.43 -2.30 -13.03
N GLU A 55 -3.44 -1.48 -12.69
CA GLU A 55 -4.68 -1.37 -13.43
C GLU A 55 -4.74 -0.01 -14.12
N LEU A 56 -5.00 -0.02 -15.42
CA LEU A 56 -5.15 1.22 -16.17
C LEU A 56 -6.58 1.73 -16.02
N LYS A 57 -6.71 3.02 -15.73
CA LYS A 57 -8.00 3.70 -15.65
C LYS A 57 -8.67 3.77 -17.02
N ASP A 58 -10.00 3.84 -17.04
CA ASP A 58 -10.76 4.07 -18.26
C ASP A 58 -10.90 5.57 -18.54
N ASN A 59 -11.19 6.36 -17.49
CA ASN A 59 -11.35 7.81 -17.57
C ASN A 59 -10.78 8.50 -16.32
N GLY A 60 -10.72 9.83 -16.36
CA GLY A 60 -10.18 10.66 -15.30
C GLY A 60 -8.66 10.87 -15.41
N LYS A 61 -8.05 11.38 -14.35
CA LYS A 61 -6.61 11.66 -14.31
C LYS A 61 -5.97 11.02 -13.09
N VAL A 62 -4.72 10.59 -13.26
CA VAL A 62 -3.79 10.30 -12.17
C VAL A 62 -2.64 11.29 -12.30
N ILE A 63 -2.39 12.03 -11.25
CA ILE A 63 -1.35 13.06 -11.16
C ILE A 63 -0.34 12.54 -10.15
N PHE A 64 0.93 12.49 -10.53
CA PHE A 64 2.02 12.07 -9.67
C PHE A 64 3.04 13.20 -9.56
N GLU A 65 3.34 13.66 -8.35
CA GLU A 65 4.25 14.79 -8.08
C GLU A 65 3.91 16.05 -8.91
N GLY A 66 2.60 16.32 -9.11
CA GLY A 66 2.10 17.47 -9.86
C GLY A 66 2.04 17.29 -11.39
N GLU A 67 2.49 16.15 -11.92
CA GLU A 67 2.46 15.84 -13.35
C GLU A 67 1.34 14.85 -13.68
N VAL A 68 0.51 15.18 -14.70
CA VAL A 68 -0.54 14.26 -15.17
C VAL A 68 0.08 13.10 -15.91
N VAL A 69 -0.04 11.91 -15.35
CA VAL A 69 0.51 10.70 -15.96
C VAL A 69 -0.39 10.21 -17.09
N ASN A 70 0.17 10.15 -18.28
CA ASN A 70 -0.46 9.58 -19.46
C ASN A 70 0.21 8.24 -19.79
N GLN A 71 -0.57 7.16 -19.75
CA GLN A 71 -0.10 5.79 -20.01
C GLN A 71 0.51 5.58 -21.41
N ASP A 72 0.16 6.43 -22.39
CA ASP A 72 0.63 6.29 -23.77
C ASP A 72 1.95 7.04 -24.01
N THR A 73 2.32 7.99 -23.14
CA THR A 73 3.50 8.86 -23.33
C THR A 73 4.53 8.77 -22.22
N HIS A 74 4.17 8.25 -21.04
CA HIS A 74 5.07 8.10 -19.89
C HIS A 74 5.56 6.65 -19.75
N ASP A 75 6.80 6.46 -19.33
CA ASP A 75 7.27 5.15 -18.89
C ASP A 75 6.70 4.84 -17.48
N LEU A 76 5.63 4.06 -17.45
CA LEU A 76 5.00 3.65 -16.20
C LEU A 76 5.94 2.86 -15.28
N ASN A 77 7.04 2.30 -15.78
CA ASN A 77 8.00 1.59 -14.94
C ASN A 77 8.83 2.57 -14.10
N GLU A 78 9.08 3.77 -14.57
CA GLU A 78 9.72 4.82 -13.75
C GLU A 78 8.83 5.20 -12.57
N ILE A 79 7.51 5.35 -12.78
CA ILE A 79 6.56 5.64 -11.71
C ILE A 79 6.46 4.45 -10.74
N ARG A 80 6.38 3.21 -11.25
CA ARG A 80 6.35 2.00 -10.40
C ARG A 80 7.61 1.83 -9.55
N GLN A 81 8.74 2.39 -9.94
CA GLN A 81 9.94 2.40 -9.10
C GLN A 81 9.83 3.34 -7.91
N LYS A 82 9.01 4.39 -8.03
CA LYS A 82 8.75 5.38 -6.98
C LYS A 82 7.55 5.00 -6.09
N VAL A 83 6.69 4.12 -6.56
CA VAL A 83 5.48 3.66 -5.86
C VAL A 83 5.61 2.19 -5.50
N GLY A 84 6.05 1.91 -4.29
CA GLY A 84 6.15 0.54 -3.76
C GLY A 84 4.76 -0.05 -3.49
N MET A 85 4.60 -1.37 -3.69
CA MET A 85 3.36 -2.05 -3.40
C MET A 85 3.58 -3.35 -2.63
N VAL A 86 2.79 -3.53 -1.58
CA VAL A 86 2.71 -4.73 -0.76
C VAL A 86 1.30 -5.31 -0.90
N PHE A 87 1.20 -6.58 -1.29
CA PHE A 87 -0.05 -7.26 -1.57
C PHE A 87 -0.51 -8.11 -0.39
N GLN A 88 -1.77 -8.49 -0.38
CA GLN A 88 -2.36 -9.45 0.54
C GLN A 88 -1.61 -10.79 0.51
N HIS A 89 -1.27 -11.29 -0.69
CA HIS A 89 -0.38 -12.42 -0.88
C HIS A 89 1.05 -11.92 -1.07
N PHE A 90 2.00 -12.54 -0.43
CA PHE A 90 3.39 -12.07 -0.29
C PHE A 90 4.16 -11.98 -1.61
N TYR A 91 3.80 -12.84 -2.59
CA TYR A 91 4.44 -12.95 -3.92
C TYR A 91 5.98 -13.00 -3.86
N LEU A 92 6.54 -13.70 -2.87
CA LEU A 92 7.97 -13.93 -2.80
C LEU A 92 8.39 -14.95 -3.85
N PHE A 93 9.57 -14.77 -4.42
CA PHE A 93 10.19 -15.74 -5.32
C PHE A 93 10.59 -17.00 -4.52
N PRO A 94 9.93 -18.15 -4.71
CA PRO A 94 10.12 -19.32 -3.84
C PRO A 94 11.49 -19.99 -4.01
N HIS A 95 12.16 -19.77 -5.14
CA HIS A 95 13.48 -20.29 -5.49
C HIS A 95 14.63 -19.37 -5.07
N MET A 96 14.35 -18.22 -4.47
CA MET A 96 15.30 -17.24 -3.95
C MET A 96 15.25 -17.23 -2.42
N THR A 97 16.38 -16.99 -1.78
CA THR A 97 16.45 -16.72 -0.34
C THR A 97 15.77 -15.40 0.00
N VAL A 98 15.57 -15.13 1.28
CA VAL A 98 15.04 -13.85 1.79
C VAL A 98 15.88 -12.68 1.31
N LEU A 99 17.20 -12.76 1.43
CA LEU A 99 18.12 -11.71 0.97
C LEU A 99 18.02 -11.49 -0.54
N GLU A 100 18.01 -12.56 -1.33
CA GLU A 100 17.90 -12.49 -2.79
C GLU A 100 16.56 -11.86 -3.22
N ASN A 101 15.45 -12.19 -2.55
CA ASN A 101 14.14 -11.54 -2.78
C ASN A 101 14.20 -10.02 -2.61
N VAL A 102 14.91 -9.54 -1.59
CA VAL A 102 15.03 -8.09 -1.32
C VAL A 102 16.00 -7.42 -2.31
N MET A 103 17.03 -8.11 -2.75
CA MET A 103 18.05 -7.59 -3.66
C MET A 103 17.61 -7.55 -5.13
N GLU A 104 16.62 -8.36 -5.53
CA GLU A 104 16.29 -8.63 -6.92
C GLU A 104 16.01 -7.35 -7.73
N ALA A 105 15.05 -6.54 -7.29
CA ALA A 105 14.68 -5.33 -8.01
C ALA A 105 15.79 -4.24 -8.00
N PRO A 106 16.47 -3.93 -6.88
CA PRO A 106 17.61 -3.03 -6.88
C PRO A 106 18.69 -3.40 -7.90
N VAL A 107 19.05 -4.68 -7.98
CA VAL A 107 20.11 -5.15 -8.89
C VAL A 107 19.65 -5.12 -10.35
N HIS A 108 18.49 -5.66 -10.65
CA HIS A 108 18.05 -5.88 -12.03
C HIS A 108 17.32 -4.68 -12.66
N VAL A 109 16.62 -3.88 -11.86
CA VAL A 109 15.88 -2.69 -12.33
C VAL A 109 16.73 -1.43 -12.17
N LYS A 110 17.20 -1.13 -10.95
CA LYS A 110 18.00 0.08 -10.67
C LYS A 110 19.49 -0.05 -10.97
N ARG A 111 19.95 -1.25 -11.36
CA ARG A 111 21.37 -1.55 -11.68
C ARG A 111 22.33 -1.23 -10.53
N VAL A 112 21.87 -1.33 -9.30
CA VAL A 112 22.70 -1.16 -8.10
C VAL A 112 23.74 -2.29 -8.06
N PRO A 113 25.03 -2.02 -7.79
CA PRO A 113 26.06 -3.05 -7.64
C PRO A 113 25.66 -4.07 -6.57
N LYS A 114 25.82 -5.37 -6.85
CA LYS A 114 25.39 -6.46 -5.95
C LYS A 114 25.90 -6.31 -4.51
N ALA A 115 27.13 -5.84 -4.33
CA ALA A 115 27.71 -5.64 -3.00
C ALA A 115 26.96 -4.55 -2.21
N GLN A 116 26.55 -3.46 -2.88
CA GLN A 116 25.76 -2.39 -2.25
C GLN A 116 24.34 -2.86 -1.99
N ALA A 117 23.69 -3.49 -2.99
CA ALA A 117 22.33 -4.03 -2.83
C ALA A 117 22.25 -5.05 -1.68
N ARG A 118 23.28 -5.87 -1.48
CA ARG A 118 23.38 -6.80 -0.35
C ARG A 118 23.40 -6.06 0.98
N LYS A 119 24.25 -5.04 1.11
CA LYS A 119 24.35 -4.24 2.32
C LYS A 119 23.02 -3.55 2.65
N ASP A 120 22.42 -2.87 1.67
CA ASP A 120 21.12 -2.19 1.84
C ASP A 120 20.02 -3.19 2.21
N ALA A 121 19.99 -4.37 1.58
CA ALA A 121 19.02 -5.41 1.89
C ALA A 121 19.20 -5.98 3.32
N GLN A 122 20.42 -6.15 3.80
CA GLN A 122 20.69 -6.59 5.18
C GLN A 122 20.20 -5.55 6.21
N GLU A 123 20.39 -4.26 5.93
CA GLU A 123 19.88 -3.18 6.78
C GLU A 123 18.34 -3.19 6.81
N LEU A 124 17.68 -3.38 5.66
CA LEU A 124 16.23 -3.50 5.59
C LEU A 124 15.71 -4.74 6.31
N LEU A 125 16.36 -5.89 6.17
CA LEU A 125 15.99 -7.11 6.90
C LEU A 125 16.14 -6.93 8.41
N LYS A 126 17.17 -6.21 8.86
CA LYS A 126 17.31 -5.83 10.27
C LYS A 126 16.16 -4.94 10.72
N LYS A 127 15.78 -3.95 9.90
CA LYS A 127 14.67 -3.04 10.17
C LYS A 127 13.34 -3.77 10.36
N VAL A 128 13.05 -4.79 9.54
CA VAL A 128 11.82 -5.59 9.68
C VAL A 128 11.98 -6.80 10.64
N GLY A 129 13.06 -6.86 11.44
CA GLY A 129 13.30 -7.89 12.45
C GLY A 129 13.60 -9.28 11.89
N LEU A 130 14.24 -9.37 10.72
CA LEU A 130 14.53 -10.65 10.02
C LEU A 130 16.01 -10.81 9.64
N ALA A 131 16.93 -10.14 10.35
CA ALA A 131 18.36 -10.19 10.03
C ALA A 131 18.93 -11.64 10.00
N GLU A 132 18.48 -12.49 10.94
CA GLU A 132 18.94 -13.89 11.04
C GLU A 132 18.31 -14.82 9.98
N LYS A 133 17.36 -14.33 9.19
CA LYS A 133 16.66 -15.10 8.15
C LYS A 133 17.18 -14.87 6.74
N GLU A 134 18.25 -14.09 6.55
CA GLU A 134 18.75 -13.67 5.23
C GLU A 134 18.98 -14.82 4.23
N ASN A 135 19.45 -16.00 4.72
CA ASN A 135 19.75 -17.16 3.90
C ASN A 135 18.62 -18.21 3.88
N VAL A 136 17.46 -17.91 4.46
CA VAL A 136 16.31 -18.81 4.54
C VAL A 136 15.44 -18.64 3.29
N TYR A 137 14.84 -19.74 2.82
CA TYR A 137 13.87 -19.70 1.72
C TYR A 137 12.45 -19.41 2.22
N PRO A 138 11.58 -18.78 1.41
CA PRO A 138 10.21 -18.43 1.80
C PRO A 138 9.38 -19.59 2.37
N SER A 139 9.61 -20.83 1.92
CA SER A 139 8.91 -22.03 2.41
C SER A 139 9.14 -22.32 3.90
N LYS A 140 10.18 -21.75 4.51
CA LYS A 140 10.54 -21.91 5.93
C LYS A 140 10.13 -20.72 6.80
N LEU A 141 9.36 -19.78 6.27
CA LEU A 141 8.91 -18.57 6.96
C LEU A 141 7.43 -18.70 7.35
N SER A 142 7.06 -18.11 8.50
CA SER A 142 5.66 -17.86 8.85
C SER A 142 5.02 -16.84 7.91
N GLY A 143 3.69 -16.72 7.92
CA GLY A 143 2.96 -15.73 7.13
C GLY A 143 3.43 -14.29 7.44
N GLY A 144 3.51 -13.91 8.72
CA GLY A 144 3.98 -12.60 9.14
C GLY A 144 5.44 -12.32 8.73
N GLN A 145 6.33 -13.33 8.79
CA GLN A 145 7.69 -13.21 8.30
C GLN A 145 7.73 -12.98 6.78
N LYS A 146 6.93 -13.73 6.00
CA LYS A 146 6.82 -13.53 4.55
C LYS A 146 6.34 -12.12 4.21
N GLN A 147 5.38 -11.60 4.94
CA GLN A 147 4.86 -10.26 4.72
C GLN A 147 5.91 -9.19 5.04
N ARG A 148 6.65 -9.34 6.13
CA ARG A 148 7.76 -8.42 6.46
C ARG A 148 8.88 -8.48 5.43
N VAL A 149 9.18 -9.64 4.83
CA VAL A 149 10.09 -9.73 3.67
C VAL A 149 9.52 -8.99 2.46
N ALA A 150 8.22 -9.10 2.18
CA ALA A 150 7.58 -8.37 1.08
C ALA A 150 7.65 -6.84 1.30
N ILE A 151 7.49 -6.38 2.55
CA ILE A 151 7.69 -4.96 2.92
C ILE A 151 9.15 -4.55 2.67
N ALA A 152 10.13 -5.31 3.17
CA ALA A 152 11.55 -5.02 2.96
C ALA A 152 11.92 -4.99 1.47
N ARG A 153 11.37 -5.91 0.65
CA ARG A 153 11.55 -5.94 -0.80
C ARG A 153 11.01 -4.68 -1.48
N ALA A 154 9.83 -4.20 -1.08
CA ALA A 154 9.27 -2.97 -1.62
C ALA A 154 10.12 -1.75 -1.22
N LEU A 155 10.54 -1.66 0.05
CA LEU A 155 11.41 -0.60 0.57
C LEU A 155 12.80 -0.56 -0.10
N ALA A 156 13.31 -1.71 -0.59
CA ALA A 156 14.62 -1.79 -1.24
C ALA A 156 14.69 -0.96 -2.53
N MET A 157 13.55 -0.67 -3.13
CA MET A 157 13.45 0.25 -4.27
C MET A 157 13.48 1.72 -3.85
N LYS A 158 13.53 2.04 -2.55
CA LYS A 158 13.49 3.41 -2.00
C LYS A 158 12.34 4.20 -2.63
N PRO A 159 11.10 3.74 -2.47
CA PRO A 159 9.94 4.40 -3.05
C PRO A 159 9.58 5.68 -2.28
N ASP A 160 8.94 6.62 -2.97
CA ASP A 160 8.41 7.85 -2.38
C ASP A 160 7.07 7.60 -1.67
N ILE A 161 6.33 6.56 -2.10
CA ILE A 161 5.04 6.15 -1.54
C ILE A 161 4.99 4.62 -1.43
N MET A 162 4.39 4.12 -0.35
CA MET A 162 4.08 2.71 -0.14
C MET A 162 2.57 2.46 -0.18
N LEU A 163 2.15 1.55 -1.02
CA LEU A 163 0.77 1.07 -1.13
C LEU A 163 0.64 -0.30 -0.48
N PHE A 164 -0.34 -0.48 0.40
CA PHE A 164 -0.60 -1.74 1.09
C PHE A 164 -2.02 -2.23 0.76
N ASP A 165 -2.13 -3.36 0.06
CA ASP A 165 -3.39 -3.99 -0.31
C ASP A 165 -3.71 -5.13 0.68
N GLU A 166 -4.45 -4.83 1.74
CA GLU A 166 -4.85 -5.75 2.81
C GLU A 166 -3.68 -6.61 3.36
N PRO A 167 -2.60 -6.01 3.87
CA PRO A 167 -1.35 -6.70 4.17
C PRO A 167 -1.45 -7.75 5.27
N THR A 168 -2.54 -7.79 6.03
CA THR A 168 -2.77 -8.72 7.15
C THR A 168 -3.83 -9.76 6.87
N SER A 169 -4.65 -9.63 5.81
CA SER A 169 -5.82 -10.47 5.58
C SER A 169 -5.51 -11.96 5.32
N ALA A 170 -4.28 -12.29 4.90
CA ALA A 170 -3.84 -13.67 4.67
C ALA A 170 -3.05 -14.25 5.87
N LEU A 171 -3.08 -13.59 7.03
CA LEU A 171 -2.31 -13.99 8.21
C LEU A 171 -3.21 -14.57 9.31
N ASP A 172 -2.63 -15.49 10.09
CA ASP A 172 -3.20 -15.89 11.35
C ASP A 172 -3.24 -14.68 12.33
N PRO A 173 -4.30 -14.52 13.15
CA PRO A 173 -4.46 -13.35 14.03
C PRO A 173 -3.26 -13.06 14.93
N GLU A 174 -2.56 -14.10 15.41
CA GLU A 174 -1.37 -13.97 16.26
C GLU A 174 -0.16 -13.35 15.53
N LEU A 175 -0.14 -13.37 14.18
CA LEU A 175 0.95 -12.86 13.36
C LEU A 175 0.69 -11.42 12.83
N VAL A 176 -0.54 -10.92 12.98
CA VAL A 176 -0.96 -9.59 12.50
C VAL A 176 -0.18 -8.47 13.18
N GLY A 177 0.00 -8.58 14.50
CA GLY A 177 0.64 -7.55 15.32
C GLY A 177 2.05 -7.19 14.87
N GLU A 178 2.86 -8.16 14.46
CA GLU A 178 4.24 -7.94 14.00
C GLU A 178 4.29 -7.14 12.69
N VAL A 179 3.36 -7.38 11.78
CA VAL A 179 3.26 -6.66 10.50
C VAL A 179 2.78 -5.23 10.74
N LEU A 180 1.74 -5.04 11.55
CA LEU A 180 1.22 -3.72 11.89
C LEU A 180 2.27 -2.88 12.64
N ALA A 181 3.06 -3.48 13.54
CA ALA A 181 4.17 -2.79 14.20
C ALA A 181 5.20 -2.28 13.20
N THR A 182 5.59 -3.12 12.22
CA THR A 182 6.50 -2.69 11.14
C THR A 182 5.92 -1.52 10.34
N MET A 183 4.64 -1.56 9.97
CA MET A 183 3.98 -0.48 9.25
C MET A 183 3.89 0.80 10.08
N LYS A 184 3.64 0.69 11.38
CA LYS A 184 3.64 1.83 12.31
C LYS A 184 5.01 2.49 12.41
N GLU A 185 6.09 1.72 12.45
CA GLU A 185 7.46 2.26 12.41
C GLU A 185 7.72 3.05 11.12
N LEU A 186 7.28 2.54 9.97
CA LEU A 186 7.39 3.27 8.70
C LEU A 186 6.63 4.61 8.71
N ALA A 187 5.42 4.62 9.28
CA ALA A 187 4.63 5.85 9.45
C ALA A 187 5.38 6.88 10.34
N LEU A 188 5.94 6.44 11.47
CA LEU A 188 6.70 7.31 12.38
C LEU A 188 7.99 7.86 11.73
N GLU A 189 8.56 7.18 10.76
CA GLU A 189 9.70 7.66 9.96
C GLU A 189 9.29 8.62 8.84
N GLY A 190 8.00 8.92 8.69
CA GLY A 190 7.48 9.85 7.68
C GLY A 190 7.25 9.22 6.30
N MET A 191 7.12 7.89 6.20
CA MET A 191 6.79 7.24 4.94
C MET A 191 5.36 7.61 4.51
N THR A 192 5.20 8.09 3.30
CA THR A 192 3.88 8.31 2.68
C THR A 192 3.24 6.97 2.39
N MET A 193 2.02 6.73 2.87
CA MET A 193 1.36 5.43 2.73
C MET A 193 -0.11 5.55 2.35
N VAL A 194 -0.57 4.63 1.49
CA VAL A 194 -2.00 4.34 1.28
C VAL A 194 -2.24 2.89 1.67
N VAL A 195 -3.11 2.67 2.65
CA VAL A 195 -3.31 1.36 3.27
C VAL A 195 -4.76 0.92 3.15
N VAL A 196 -5.04 -0.09 2.34
CA VAL A 196 -6.32 -0.81 2.39
C VAL A 196 -6.26 -1.76 3.57
N THR A 197 -7.15 -1.59 4.54
CA THR A 197 -7.11 -2.40 5.77
C THR A 197 -8.49 -2.67 6.34
N HIS A 198 -8.62 -3.81 7.02
CA HIS A 198 -9.73 -4.16 7.91
C HIS A 198 -9.35 -4.01 9.40
N GLU A 199 -8.11 -3.62 9.68
CA GLU A 199 -7.61 -3.37 11.03
C GLU A 199 -8.01 -1.95 11.50
N MET A 200 -9.22 -1.80 12.05
CA MET A 200 -9.74 -0.50 12.47
C MET A 200 -8.91 0.14 13.57
N GLY A 201 -8.28 -0.68 14.43
CA GLY A 201 -7.34 -0.21 15.44
C GLY A 201 -6.12 0.49 14.83
N PHE A 202 -5.54 -0.11 13.78
CA PHE A 202 -4.42 0.48 13.04
C PHE A 202 -4.85 1.79 12.34
N ALA A 203 -6.00 1.79 11.64
CA ALA A 203 -6.49 2.98 10.96
C ALA A 203 -6.76 4.15 11.94
N ARG A 204 -7.21 3.84 13.17
CA ARG A 204 -7.45 4.83 14.23
C ARG A 204 -6.17 5.38 14.84
N GLU A 205 -5.15 4.54 15.03
CA GLU A 205 -3.91 4.90 15.74
C GLU A 205 -2.86 5.52 14.83
N VAL A 206 -2.75 5.05 13.58
CA VAL A 206 -1.62 5.36 12.68
C VAL A 206 -2.07 6.22 11.49
N GLY A 207 -3.34 6.14 11.07
CA GLY A 207 -3.86 6.93 9.96
C GLY A 207 -3.92 8.42 10.28
N ASP A 208 -3.50 9.25 9.34
CA ASP A 208 -3.74 10.70 9.36
C ASP A 208 -5.12 11.02 8.82
N ARG A 209 -5.57 10.25 7.81
CA ARG A 209 -6.87 10.34 7.18
C ARG A 209 -7.44 8.96 6.89
N VAL A 210 -8.75 8.83 7.11
CA VAL A 210 -9.53 7.64 6.75
C VAL A 210 -10.48 8.00 5.63
N VAL A 211 -10.51 7.15 4.61
CA VAL A 211 -11.39 7.27 3.44
C VAL A 211 -12.29 6.04 3.40
N TYR A 212 -13.59 6.24 3.54
CA TYR A 212 -14.58 5.17 3.44
C TYR A 212 -15.12 5.05 2.04
N MET A 213 -14.97 3.84 1.47
CA MET A 213 -15.48 3.52 0.13
C MET A 213 -16.68 2.57 0.18
N HIS A 214 -17.69 2.89 -0.62
CA HIS A 214 -18.87 2.05 -0.83
C HIS A 214 -19.32 2.12 -2.29
N ASP A 215 -19.62 0.96 -2.88
CA ASP A 215 -20.13 0.83 -4.26
C ASP A 215 -19.34 1.64 -5.30
N GLY A 216 -18.00 1.58 -5.21
CA GLY A 216 -17.10 2.24 -6.16
C GLY A 216 -16.96 3.75 -5.99
N ARG A 217 -17.45 4.34 -4.89
CA ARG A 217 -17.36 5.77 -4.58
C ARG A 217 -16.72 6.01 -3.23
N ILE A 218 -16.07 7.16 -3.08
CA ILE A 218 -15.74 7.68 -1.75
C ILE A 218 -17.03 8.29 -1.19
N VAL A 219 -17.45 7.78 -0.04
CA VAL A 219 -18.66 8.22 0.65
C VAL A 219 -18.35 9.28 1.70
N GLU A 220 -17.26 9.04 2.45
CA GLU A 220 -16.84 9.95 3.51
C GLU A 220 -15.31 9.85 3.68
N GLU A 221 -14.69 10.98 3.99
CA GLU A 221 -13.29 11.05 4.41
C GLU A 221 -13.10 12.04 5.54
N GLY A 222 -12.11 11.79 6.38
CA GLY A 222 -11.83 12.68 7.51
C GLY A 222 -10.75 12.15 8.44
N TYR A 223 -10.52 12.89 9.52
CA TYR A 223 -9.59 12.47 10.56
C TYR A 223 -10.11 11.24 11.29
N PRO A 224 -9.23 10.25 11.61
CA PRO A 224 -9.64 9.01 12.25
C PRO A 224 -10.51 9.24 13.49
N LYS A 225 -10.12 10.17 14.37
CA LYS A 225 -10.85 10.47 15.60
C LYS A 225 -12.32 10.85 15.31
N GLU A 226 -12.57 11.65 14.29
CA GLU A 226 -13.91 12.09 13.93
C GLU A 226 -14.68 10.97 13.23
N MET A 227 -14.06 10.32 12.25
CA MET A 227 -14.66 9.23 11.48
C MET A 227 -15.14 8.06 12.36
N PHE A 228 -14.33 7.67 13.36
CA PHE A 228 -14.67 6.52 14.23
C PHE A 228 -15.59 6.89 15.41
N SER A 229 -15.68 8.17 15.82
CA SER A 229 -16.53 8.57 16.94
C SER A 229 -17.86 9.21 16.54
N ASN A 230 -17.89 9.92 15.41
CA ASN A 230 -19.05 10.66 14.95
C ASN A 230 -19.06 10.77 13.41
N PRO A 231 -19.17 9.65 12.69
CA PRO A 231 -19.28 9.67 11.23
C PRO A 231 -20.52 10.44 10.80
N LYS A 232 -20.41 11.20 9.71
CA LYS A 232 -21.49 12.09 9.21
C LYS A 232 -22.48 11.33 8.34
N GLU A 233 -21.96 10.44 7.49
CA GLU A 233 -22.75 9.70 6.52
C GLU A 233 -23.39 8.47 7.16
N GLN A 234 -24.66 8.22 6.88
CA GLN A 234 -25.40 7.08 7.44
C GLN A 234 -24.75 5.75 7.05
N ARG A 235 -24.24 5.62 5.83
CA ARG A 235 -23.56 4.41 5.35
C ARG A 235 -22.25 4.14 6.07
N THR A 236 -21.52 5.19 6.46
CA THR A 236 -20.29 5.07 7.26
C THR A 236 -20.64 4.55 8.65
N LYS A 237 -21.71 5.05 9.28
CA LYS A 237 -22.20 4.57 10.59
C LYS A 237 -22.53 3.09 10.54
N GLU A 238 -23.38 2.67 9.59
CA GLU A 238 -23.80 1.29 9.40
C GLU A 238 -22.60 0.34 9.21
N PHE A 239 -21.60 0.77 8.43
CA PHE A 239 -20.39 -0.01 8.24
C PHE A 239 -19.57 -0.12 9.53
N LEU A 240 -19.31 0.99 10.20
CA LEU A 240 -18.53 0.99 11.44
C LEU A 240 -19.19 0.19 12.56
N ASP A 241 -20.51 0.31 12.72
CA ASP A 241 -21.29 -0.48 13.69
C ASP A 241 -21.21 -2.01 13.43
N SER A 242 -20.94 -2.41 12.19
CA SER A 242 -20.82 -3.81 11.81
C SER A 242 -19.42 -4.41 12.02
N VAL A 243 -18.38 -3.58 12.18
CA VAL A 243 -16.98 -4.02 12.24
C VAL A 243 -16.25 -3.64 13.53
N LEU A 244 -16.85 -2.81 14.38
CA LEU A 244 -16.38 -2.40 15.72
C LEU A 244 -17.12 -3.18 16.82
#